data_c4b0f9bc1d1bb00122d4af2164fdbe8f
#
_entry.id   c4b0f9bc1d1bb00122d4af2164fdbe8f
#
_cell.length_a   1.000
_cell.length_b   1.000
_cell.length_c   1.000
_cell.angle_alpha   90.00
_cell.angle_beta   90.00
_cell.angle_gamma   90.00
#
_symmetry.space_group_name_H-M   'P 1'
#
loop_
_entity.id
_entity.type
_entity.pdbx_description
1 polymer ?
#
loop_
_entity_poly.entity_id
_entity_poly.type
_entity_poly.pdbx_seq_one_letter_code
_entity_poly.pdbx_strand_id
1 'polypeptide(L)'
;MARRIGPVCRLCRREGVKLFLKGSRCETAKCSVSRREYPPGMHSWKRGKFSEYGIQLREKQKLKRFYGLLEKQFRLNFAEAERGKGNTGEALLVLLERRLDNVCYILGFAPSRVTCRQFITHGHVSVNGRRVTIPSYLVKPGDAVEPYNSDKSKKLVKGFMEQSAERRMPAWLERSIEPPKGTVVGMPARDNISLPVQEQLIVEFCSK
;
A
#
# COMPACT_ATOMS: atom_id res chain seq x y z
N MET A 1 -0.37 -2.69 -17.73
CA MET A 1 0.09 -3.29 -16.45
C MET A 1 -1.06 -4.08 -15.82
N ALA A 2 -0.84 -5.35 -15.47
CA ALA A 2 -1.86 -6.20 -14.87
C ALA A 2 -2.27 -5.68 -13.48
N ARG A 3 -3.58 -5.60 -13.20
CA ARG A 3 -4.16 -5.18 -11.93
C ARG A 3 -5.42 -5.97 -11.61
N ARG A 4 -5.83 -5.95 -10.34
CA ARG A 4 -7.11 -6.52 -9.96
C ARG A 4 -8.27 -5.58 -10.35
N ILE A 5 -9.23 -6.08 -11.09
CA ILE A 5 -10.39 -5.31 -11.59
C ILE A 5 -11.66 -5.55 -10.75
N GLY A 6 -11.74 -6.64 -10.00
CA GLY A 6 -12.94 -7.03 -9.24
C GLY A 6 -13.25 -6.15 -8.02
N PRO A 7 -14.41 -6.36 -7.37
CA PRO A 7 -14.87 -5.58 -6.22
C PRO A 7 -13.97 -5.73 -5.00
N VAL A 8 -13.22 -4.68 -4.68
CA VAL A 8 -12.19 -4.68 -3.64
C VAL A 8 -12.74 -4.77 -2.20
N CYS A 9 -13.96 -4.32 -1.95
CA CYS A 9 -14.56 -4.42 -0.62
C CYS A 9 -14.75 -5.88 -0.13
N ARG A 10 -14.88 -6.84 -1.05
CA ARG A 10 -14.92 -8.28 -0.73
C ARG A 10 -13.59 -8.75 -0.13
N LEU A 11 -12.47 -8.09 -0.49
CA LEU A 11 -11.14 -8.41 0.04
C LEU A 11 -11.04 -8.03 1.52
N CYS A 12 -11.40 -6.79 1.86
CA CYS A 12 -11.39 -6.33 3.25
C CYS A 12 -12.27 -7.23 4.13
N ARG A 13 -13.50 -7.55 3.69
CA ARG A 13 -14.40 -8.45 4.42
C ARG A 13 -13.83 -9.88 4.57
N ARG A 14 -13.11 -10.39 3.58
CA ARG A 14 -12.47 -11.71 3.66
C ARG A 14 -11.34 -11.74 4.69
N GLU A 15 -10.58 -10.64 4.84
CA GLU A 15 -9.50 -10.53 5.81
C GLU A 15 -9.98 -10.04 7.20
N GLY A 16 -11.24 -9.59 7.32
CA GLY A 16 -11.82 -9.07 8.56
C GLY A 16 -11.27 -7.71 9.01
N VAL A 17 -10.45 -7.05 8.18
CA VAL A 17 -9.80 -5.77 8.50
C VAL A 17 -9.98 -4.75 7.39
N LYS A 18 -9.95 -3.45 7.76
CA LYS A 18 -9.96 -2.36 6.79
C LYS A 18 -8.59 -2.24 6.11
N LEU A 19 -8.52 -2.50 4.81
CA LEU A 19 -7.30 -2.37 4.00
C LEU A 19 -7.23 -1.03 3.25
N PHE A 20 -8.17 -0.12 3.47
CA PHE A 20 -8.23 1.22 2.88
C PHE A 20 -8.10 1.26 1.34
N LEU A 21 -8.71 0.28 0.64
CA LEU A 21 -8.56 0.11 -0.81
C LEU A 21 -9.38 1.09 -1.66
N LYS A 22 -10.38 1.78 -1.07
CA LYS A 22 -11.26 2.75 -1.75
C LYS A 22 -11.08 4.21 -1.29
N GLY A 23 -10.02 4.50 -0.57
CA GLY A 23 -9.75 5.86 -0.07
C GLY A 23 -10.78 6.34 0.95
N SER A 24 -11.21 7.59 0.86
CA SER A 24 -12.09 8.28 1.82
C SER A 24 -13.34 7.50 2.21
N ARG A 25 -13.92 6.74 1.27
CA ARG A 25 -15.07 5.87 1.59
C ARG A 25 -14.77 4.85 2.69
N CYS A 26 -13.53 4.42 2.86
CA CYS A 26 -13.16 3.45 3.90
C CYS A 26 -13.16 4.04 5.30
N GLU A 27 -13.11 5.35 5.42
CA GLU A 27 -13.12 6.13 6.67
C GLU A 27 -14.55 6.46 7.13
N THR A 28 -15.50 6.42 6.20
CA THR A 28 -16.92 6.73 6.48
C THR A 28 -17.72 5.50 6.93
N ALA A 29 -18.91 5.72 7.46
CA ALA A 29 -19.91 4.67 7.77
C ALA A 29 -20.34 3.83 6.55
N LYS A 30 -20.05 4.31 5.31
CA LYS A 30 -20.32 3.57 4.06
C LYS A 30 -19.30 2.44 3.81
N CYS A 31 -18.31 2.24 4.69
CA CYS A 31 -17.35 1.15 4.60
C CYS A 31 -18.05 -0.21 4.71
N SER A 32 -17.70 -1.14 3.81
CA SER A 32 -18.35 -2.45 3.77
C SER A 32 -17.94 -3.36 4.94
N VAL A 33 -16.79 -3.16 5.55
CA VAL A 33 -16.37 -3.90 6.75
C VAL A 33 -17.17 -3.44 7.97
N SER A 34 -17.32 -2.11 8.15
CA SER A 34 -18.13 -1.55 9.23
C SER A 34 -19.63 -1.91 9.13
N ARG A 35 -20.14 -2.12 7.90
CA ARG A 35 -21.56 -2.48 7.69
C ARG A 35 -21.84 -3.98 7.73
N ARG A 36 -20.84 -4.80 7.43
CA ARG A 36 -20.98 -6.27 7.30
C ARG A 36 -19.68 -6.94 7.75
N GLU A 37 -19.58 -7.33 8.99
CA GLU A 37 -18.39 -7.91 9.62
C GLU A 37 -18.13 -9.39 9.26
N TYR A 38 -18.96 -9.96 8.38
CA TYR A 38 -18.82 -11.34 7.95
C TYR A 38 -18.17 -11.46 6.55
N PRO A 39 -17.46 -12.58 6.27
CA PRO A 39 -16.84 -12.84 4.97
C PRO A 39 -17.83 -12.80 3.81
N PRO A 40 -17.40 -12.51 2.58
CA PRO A 40 -18.27 -12.58 1.41
C PRO A 40 -18.57 -14.04 1.03
N GLY A 41 -19.77 -14.29 0.56
CA GLY A 41 -20.22 -15.60 0.09
C GLY A 41 -21.62 -15.92 0.57
N MET A 42 -22.20 -17.01 0.05
CA MET A 42 -23.55 -17.44 0.37
C MET A 42 -23.63 -18.02 1.79
N HIS A 43 -22.62 -18.79 2.20
CA HIS A 43 -22.54 -19.43 3.52
C HIS A 43 -21.61 -18.67 4.49
N SER A 44 -21.78 -17.36 4.62
CA SER A 44 -20.93 -16.50 5.41
C SER A 44 -20.95 -16.78 6.93
N TRP A 45 -21.99 -17.44 7.43
CA TRP A 45 -22.16 -17.86 8.84
C TRP A 45 -21.35 -19.12 9.21
N LYS A 46 -21.02 -19.98 8.25
CA LYS A 46 -20.21 -21.18 8.50
C LYS A 46 -18.75 -20.77 8.72
N ARG A 47 -18.35 -20.65 9.98
CA ARG A 47 -16.97 -20.40 10.38
C ARG A 47 -16.38 -21.69 10.92
N GLY A 48 -15.58 -22.41 10.10
CA GLY A 48 -14.73 -23.51 10.59
C GLY A 48 -13.46 -22.99 11.24
N LYS A 49 -12.79 -23.83 12.05
CA LYS A 49 -11.43 -23.56 12.50
C LYS A 49 -10.50 -23.43 11.29
N PHE A 50 -9.66 -22.39 11.29
CA PHE A 50 -8.60 -22.29 10.30
C PHE A 50 -7.49 -23.28 10.64
N SER A 51 -7.02 -24.03 9.65
CA SER A 51 -5.75 -24.75 9.75
C SER A 51 -4.57 -23.77 9.83
N GLU A 52 -3.43 -24.19 10.30
CA GLU A 52 -2.21 -23.38 10.30
C GLU A 52 -1.86 -22.85 8.92
N TYR A 53 -1.94 -23.70 7.89
CA TYR A 53 -1.83 -23.28 6.50
C TYR A 53 -2.83 -22.17 6.15
N GLY A 54 -4.07 -22.29 6.58
CA GLY A 54 -5.10 -21.29 6.35
C GLY A 54 -4.77 -19.93 6.98
N ILE A 55 -4.22 -19.93 8.20
CA ILE A 55 -3.80 -18.73 8.93
C ILE A 55 -2.63 -18.06 8.18
N GLN A 56 -1.58 -18.80 7.88
CA GLN A 56 -0.41 -18.31 7.14
C GLN A 56 -0.80 -17.75 5.77
N LEU A 57 -1.66 -18.46 5.04
CA LEU A 57 -2.18 -17.99 3.75
C LEU A 57 -2.96 -16.68 3.88
N ARG A 58 -3.77 -16.50 4.95
CA ARG A 58 -4.53 -15.25 5.16
C ARG A 58 -3.59 -14.08 5.45
N GLU A 59 -2.57 -14.25 6.26
CA GLU A 59 -1.58 -13.20 6.52
C GLU A 59 -0.86 -12.77 5.23
N LYS A 60 -0.39 -13.72 4.42
CA LYS A 60 0.17 -13.40 3.10
C LYS A 60 -0.82 -12.66 2.21
N GLN A 61 -2.06 -13.11 2.12
CA GLN A 61 -3.08 -12.48 1.29
C GLN A 61 -3.46 -11.08 1.80
N LYS A 62 -3.48 -10.86 3.11
CA LYS A 62 -3.72 -9.57 3.75
C LYS A 62 -2.66 -8.56 3.29
N LEU A 63 -1.37 -8.90 3.47
CA LEU A 63 -0.24 -8.06 3.07
C LEU A 63 -0.28 -7.76 1.56
N LYS A 64 -0.39 -8.79 0.73
CA LYS A 64 -0.47 -8.65 -0.73
C LYS A 64 -1.60 -7.71 -1.18
N ARG A 65 -2.77 -7.83 -0.56
CA ARG A 65 -3.96 -7.02 -0.90
C ARG A 65 -3.83 -5.58 -0.44
N PHE A 66 -3.21 -5.36 0.70
CA PHE A 66 -2.97 -4.02 1.24
C PHE A 66 -2.14 -3.18 0.27
N TYR A 67 -1.04 -3.72 -0.26
CA TYR A 67 -0.20 -3.04 -1.26
C TYR A 67 -0.72 -3.18 -2.70
N GLY A 68 -1.81 -3.90 -2.93
CA GLY A 68 -2.40 -4.07 -4.26
C GLY A 68 -1.53 -4.87 -5.24
N LEU A 69 -0.73 -5.82 -4.73
CA LEU A 69 0.17 -6.64 -5.53
C LEU A 69 -0.51 -7.87 -6.13
N LEU A 70 0.00 -8.32 -7.28
CA LEU A 70 -0.29 -9.64 -7.84
C LEU A 70 0.71 -10.67 -7.29
N GLU A 71 0.37 -11.95 -7.39
CA GLU A 71 1.16 -13.04 -6.81
C GLU A 71 2.60 -13.07 -7.32
N LYS A 72 2.80 -12.96 -8.63
CA LYS A 72 4.14 -12.95 -9.23
C LYS A 72 5.00 -11.82 -8.66
N GLN A 73 4.45 -10.61 -8.57
CA GLN A 73 5.17 -9.44 -8.05
C GLN A 73 5.47 -9.59 -6.55
N PHE A 74 4.55 -10.18 -5.78
CA PHE A 74 4.76 -10.44 -4.37
C PHE A 74 5.93 -11.42 -4.17
N ARG A 75 5.95 -12.53 -4.92
CA ARG A 75 7.03 -13.52 -4.86
C ARG A 75 8.40 -12.96 -5.26
N LEU A 76 8.44 -12.06 -6.26
CA LEU A 76 9.69 -11.38 -6.62
C LEU A 76 10.23 -10.51 -5.49
N ASN A 77 9.36 -9.72 -4.82
CA ASN A 77 9.79 -8.93 -3.66
C ASN A 77 10.19 -9.81 -2.47
N PHE A 78 9.54 -10.96 -2.28
CA PHE A 78 9.92 -11.91 -1.24
C PHE A 78 11.30 -12.52 -1.50
N ALA A 79 11.56 -12.99 -2.72
CA ALA A 79 12.86 -13.52 -3.11
C ALA A 79 14.00 -12.47 -3.02
N GLU A 80 13.68 -11.19 -3.25
CA GLU A 80 14.63 -10.09 -3.05
C GLU A 80 14.93 -9.88 -1.55
N ALA A 81 13.88 -9.91 -0.72
CA ALA A 81 14.02 -9.79 0.74
C ALA A 81 14.81 -10.95 1.35
N GLU A 82 14.63 -12.17 0.85
CA GLU A 82 15.32 -13.39 1.31
C GLU A 82 16.82 -13.37 1.00
N ARG A 83 17.24 -12.72 -0.08
CA ARG A 83 18.66 -12.54 -0.44
C ARG A 83 19.38 -11.56 0.49
N GLY A 84 18.66 -10.72 1.18
CA GLY A 84 19.21 -9.74 2.12
C GLY A 84 19.74 -10.41 3.39
N LYS A 85 20.68 -9.74 4.07
CA LYS A 85 21.12 -10.16 5.40
C LYS A 85 20.14 -9.61 6.45
N GLY A 86 19.71 -10.45 7.39
CA GLY A 86 18.84 -10.05 8.50
C GLY A 86 17.44 -10.68 8.45
N ASN A 87 16.46 -10.02 9.08
CA ASN A 87 15.09 -10.52 9.16
C ASN A 87 14.36 -10.34 7.81
N THR A 88 14.09 -11.46 7.14
CA THR A 88 13.39 -11.49 5.83
C THR A 88 12.02 -10.83 5.89
N GLY A 89 11.28 -10.98 6.99
CA GLY A 89 9.97 -10.37 7.17
C GLY A 89 10.03 -8.84 7.18
N GLU A 90 10.94 -8.28 7.96
CA GLU A 90 11.17 -6.83 8.00
C GLU A 90 11.68 -6.30 6.66
N ALA A 91 12.65 -6.99 6.05
CA ALA A 91 13.18 -6.61 4.73
C ALA A 91 12.07 -6.58 3.66
N LEU A 92 11.17 -7.56 3.67
CA LEU A 92 9.99 -7.57 2.79
C LEU A 92 9.11 -6.36 3.01
N LEU A 93 8.81 -6.02 4.27
CA LEU A 93 7.98 -4.86 4.60
C LEU A 93 8.63 -3.56 4.16
N VAL A 94 9.93 -3.39 4.38
CA VAL A 94 10.71 -2.23 3.92
C VAL A 94 10.64 -2.09 2.39
N LEU A 95 10.83 -3.18 1.64
CA LEU A 95 10.71 -3.16 0.18
C LEU A 95 9.31 -2.73 -0.28
N LEU A 96 8.25 -3.22 0.40
CA LEU A 96 6.88 -2.89 0.05
C LEU A 96 6.50 -1.44 0.41
N GLU A 97 7.03 -0.90 1.51
CA GLU A 97 6.81 0.49 1.92
C GLU A 97 7.50 1.48 0.96
N ARG A 98 8.70 1.18 0.52
CA ARG A 98 9.49 2.02 -0.40
C ARG A 98 8.93 2.13 -1.82
N ARG A 99 7.91 1.39 -2.17
CA ARG A 99 7.30 1.47 -3.50
C ARG A 99 6.67 2.83 -3.74
N LEU A 100 6.92 3.40 -4.91
CA LEU A 100 6.43 4.72 -5.28
C LEU A 100 4.90 4.83 -5.21
N ASP A 101 4.16 3.76 -5.58
CA ASP A 101 2.70 3.75 -5.48
C ASP A 101 2.21 3.86 -4.02
N ASN A 102 2.93 3.28 -3.07
CA ASN A 102 2.64 3.38 -1.65
C ASN A 102 3.09 4.73 -1.07
N VAL A 103 4.28 5.20 -1.42
CA VAL A 103 4.80 6.51 -0.99
C VAL A 103 3.87 7.63 -1.43
N CYS A 104 3.44 7.67 -2.69
CA CYS A 104 2.46 8.64 -3.17
C CYS A 104 1.12 8.58 -2.40
N TYR A 105 0.69 7.38 -1.98
CA TYR A 105 -0.51 7.22 -1.16
C TYR A 105 -0.31 7.80 0.23
N ILE A 106 0.82 7.53 0.89
CA ILE A 106 1.13 8.06 2.22
C ILE A 106 1.23 9.59 2.18
N LEU A 107 1.93 10.14 1.19
CA LEU A 107 2.04 11.58 0.96
C LEU A 107 0.70 12.28 0.68
N GLY A 108 -0.34 11.51 0.33
CA GLY A 108 -1.66 12.07 0.03
C GLY A 108 -1.83 12.53 -1.41
N PHE A 109 -0.96 12.15 -2.34
CA PHE A 109 -1.05 12.53 -3.76
C PHE A 109 -2.28 11.95 -4.46
N ALA A 110 -2.90 10.93 -3.88
CA ALA A 110 -4.19 10.42 -4.31
C ALA A 110 -4.92 9.68 -3.17
N PRO A 111 -6.25 9.52 -3.26
CA PRO A 111 -7.06 8.97 -2.19
C PRO A 111 -6.82 7.47 -1.94
N SER A 112 -6.30 6.72 -2.89
CA SER A 112 -6.03 5.29 -2.75
C SER A 112 -4.78 4.84 -3.50
N ARG A 113 -4.15 3.73 -3.06
CA ARG A 113 -2.99 3.12 -3.75
C ARG A 113 -3.28 2.77 -5.22
N VAL A 114 -4.52 2.39 -5.53
CA VAL A 114 -4.94 2.10 -6.91
C VAL A 114 -4.94 3.36 -7.75
N THR A 115 -5.44 4.47 -7.22
CA THR A 115 -5.42 5.79 -7.88
C THR A 115 -3.99 6.31 -8.03
N CYS A 116 -3.14 6.17 -6.99
CA CYS A 116 -1.71 6.51 -7.08
C CYS A 116 -1.02 5.73 -8.20
N ARG A 117 -1.28 4.43 -8.28
CA ARG A 117 -0.73 3.59 -9.34
C ARG A 117 -1.12 4.06 -10.74
N GLN A 118 -2.38 4.44 -10.94
CA GLN A 118 -2.86 5.02 -12.20
C GLN A 118 -2.20 6.37 -12.47
N PHE A 119 -2.12 7.22 -11.45
CA PHE A 119 -1.51 8.55 -11.51
C PHE A 119 -0.04 8.47 -11.96
N ILE A 120 0.76 7.56 -11.36
CA ILE A 120 2.14 7.30 -11.75
C ILE A 120 2.22 6.77 -13.18
N THR A 121 1.40 5.77 -13.53
CA THR A 121 1.43 5.17 -14.89
C THR A 121 1.11 6.19 -15.97
N HIS A 122 0.25 7.16 -15.69
CA HIS A 122 -0.05 8.28 -16.60
C HIS A 122 1.04 9.36 -16.61
N GLY A 123 2.08 9.22 -15.76
CA GLY A 123 3.25 10.10 -15.75
C GLY A 123 3.03 11.45 -15.07
N HIS A 124 2.17 11.50 -14.08
CA HIS A 124 1.90 12.71 -13.30
C HIS A 124 2.84 12.88 -12.09
N VAL A 125 3.82 12.00 -11.93
CA VAL A 125 4.78 12.02 -10.80
C VAL A 125 6.21 12.11 -11.34
N SER A 126 7.02 12.89 -10.66
CA SER A 126 8.47 12.96 -10.83
C SER A 126 9.19 12.59 -9.55
N VAL A 127 10.37 12.03 -9.69
CA VAL A 127 11.32 11.77 -8.60
C VAL A 127 12.62 12.50 -8.96
N ASN A 128 13.08 13.37 -8.08
CA ASN A 128 14.26 14.21 -8.32
C ASN A 128 14.18 14.96 -9.67
N GLY A 129 13.01 15.52 -9.98
CA GLY A 129 12.75 16.25 -11.23
C GLY A 129 12.55 15.38 -12.47
N ARG A 130 12.82 14.06 -12.41
CA ARG A 130 12.64 13.14 -13.55
C ARG A 130 11.28 12.47 -13.50
N ARG A 131 10.55 12.47 -14.61
CA ARG A 131 9.26 11.80 -14.75
C ARG A 131 9.41 10.29 -14.57
N VAL A 132 8.62 9.70 -13.67
CA VAL A 132 8.59 8.26 -13.40
C VAL A 132 7.21 7.71 -13.69
N THR A 133 7.15 6.64 -14.52
CA THR A 133 5.89 5.97 -14.91
C THR A 133 5.75 4.56 -14.33
N ILE A 134 6.74 4.13 -13.52
CA ILE A 134 6.82 2.79 -12.96
C ILE A 134 6.34 2.83 -11.49
N PRO A 135 5.14 2.30 -11.15
CA PRO A 135 4.63 2.32 -9.77
C PRO A 135 5.44 1.49 -8.77
N SER A 136 6.20 0.51 -9.27
CA SER A 136 7.08 -0.33 -8.46
C SER A 136 8.49 0.26 -8.24
N TYR A 137 8.74 1.49 -8.68
CA TYR A 137 9.99 2.18 -8.40
C TYR A 137 10.23 2.24 -6.89
N LEU A 138 11.43 1.90 -6.44
CA LEU A 138 11.83 1.91 -5.03
C LEU A 138 12.53 3.22 -4.72
N VAL A 139 11.89 4.04 -3.90
CA VAL A 139 12.49 5.30 -3.45
C VAL A 139 13.64 5.04 -2.47
N LYS A 140 14.58 5.98 -2.43
CA LYS A 140 15.75 5.97 -1.55
C LYS A 140 15.71 7.17 -0.60
N PRO A 141 16.39 7.11 0.55
CA PRO A 141 16.61 8.29 1.37
C PRO A 141 17.23 9.43 0.55
N GLY A 142 16.73 10.64 0.72
CA GLY A 142 17.10 11.82 -0.05
C GLY A 142 16.27 12.05 -1.33
N ASP A 143 15.44 11.08 -1.77
CA ASP A 143 14.60 11.28 -2.94
C ASP A 143 13.48 12.28 -2.66
N ALA A 144 13.27 13.19 -3.62
CA ALA A 144 12.16 14.13 -3.65
C ALA A 144 11.09 13.65 -4.63
N VAL A 145 9.88 13.43 -4.13
CA VAL A 145 8.71 12.99 -4.91
C VAL A 145 7.79 14.19 -5.11
N GLU A 146 7.53 14.55 -6.35
CA GLU A 146 6.76 15.74 -6.71
C GLU A 146 5.75 15.41 -7.82
N PRO A 147 4.62 16.16 -7.94
CA PRO A 147 3.81 16.10 -9.14
C PRO A 147 4.64 16.58 -10.34
N TYR A 148 4.55 15.84 -11.47
CA TYR A 148 5.24 16.23 -12.69
C TYR A 148 4.82 17.64 -13.13
N ASN A 149 5.70 18.37 -13.77
CA ASN A 149 5.64 19.80 -14.08
C ASN A 149 4.46 20.23 -15.00
N SER A 150 3.25 19.86 -14.63
CA SER A 150 1.99 20.25 -15.27
C SER A 150 1.09 20.90 -14.22
N ASP A 151 0.56 22.08 -14.54
CA ASP A 151 -0.33 22.82 -13.63
C ASP A 151 -1.57 22.02 -13.26
N LYS A 152 -2.09 21.22 -14.21
CA LYS A 152 -3.20 20.30 -13.96
C LYS A 152 -2.84 19.25 -12.91
N SER A 153 -1.65 18.65 -13.00
CA SER A 153 -1.16 17.65 -12.04
C SER A 153 -0.94 18.26 -10.66
N LYS A 154 -0.31 19.44 -10.59
CA LYS A 154 -0.07 20.18 -9.34
C LYS A 154 -1.38 20.55 -8.64
N LYS A 155 -2.34 21.12 -9.36
CA LYS A 155 -3.66 21.50 -8.83
C LYS A 155 -4.43 20.29 -8.30
N LEU A 156 -4.40 19.18 -9.02
CA LEU A 156 -5.08 17.94 -8.64
C LEU A 156 -4.45 17.32 -7.38
N VAL A 157 -3.12 17.26 -7.31
CA VAL A 157 -2.40 16.76 -6.12
C VAL A 157 -2.65 17.65 -4.92
N LYS A 158 -2.60 18.98 -5.06
CA LYS A 158 -2.89 19.91 -3.97
C LYS A 158 -4.28 19.64 -3.37
N GLY A 159 -5.32 19.50 -4.18
CA GLY A 159 -6.66 19.18 -3.69
C GLY A 159 -6.76 17.83 -2.98
N PHE A 160 -6.00 16.81 -3.40
CA PHE A 160 -5.96 15.52 -2.69
C PHE A 160 -5.16 15.60 -1.39
N MET A 161 -4.07 16.36 -1.34
CA MET A 161 -3.27 16.56 -0.14
C MET A 161 -4.05 17.29 0.94
N GLU A 162 -4.83 18.31 0.58
CA GLU A 162 -5.74 19.03 1.48
C GLU A 162 -6.79 18.08 2.10
N GLN A 163 -7.42 17.23 1.27
CA GLN A 163 -8.36 16.20 1.74
C GLN A 163 -7.71 15.13 2.62
N SER A 164 -6.42 14.95 2.52
CA SER A 164 -5.63 13.95 3.25
C SER A 164 -4.77 14.57 4.36
N ALA A 165 -5.02 15.82 4.74
CA ALA A 165 -4.20 16.57 5.70
C ALA A 165 -4.11 15.85 7.08
N GLU A 166 -5.22 15.27 7.54
CA GLU A 166 -5.31 14.55 8.81
C GLU A 166 -4.63 13.16 8.80
N ARG A 167 -4.17 12.70 7.63
CA ARG A 167 -3.53 11.38 7.52
C ARG A 167 -2.18 11.40 8.23
N ARG A 168 -2.00 10.48 9.19
CA ARG A 168 -0.75 10.35 9.94
C ARG A 168 0.43 10.11 8.99
N MET A 169 1.45 10.95 9.11
CA MET A 169 2.70 10.84 8.36
C MET A 169 3.71 10.02 9.18
N PRO A 170 4.34 8.98 8.61
CA PRO A 170 5.42 8.27 9.26
C PRO A 170 6.70 9.10 9.28
N ALA A 171 7.55 8.90 10.29
CA ALA A 171 8.77 9.71 10.52
C ALA A 171 9.82 9.65 9.38
N TRP A 172 9.77 8.65 8.51
CA TRP A 172 10.70 8.51 7.39
C TRP A 172 10.31 9.30 6.13
N LEU A 173 9.13 9.96 6.15
CA LEU A 173 8.63 10.82 5.08
C LEU A 173 8.28 12.21 5.62
N GLU A 174 8.62 13.22 4.88
CA GLU A 174 8.15 14.59 5.08
C GLU A 174 7.27 15.04 3.92
N ARG A 175 6.29 15.88 4.23
CA ARG A 175 5.32 16.40 3.27
C ARG A 175 5.24 17.92 3.35
N SER A 176 5.39 18.59 2.21
CA SER A 176 5.02 19.98 2.00
C SER A 176 3.77 20.06 1.12
N ILE A 177 2.85 20.95 1.47
CA ILE A 177 1.63 21.18 0.67
C ILE A 177 1.88 22.30 -0.34
N GLU A 178 2.69 23.30 0.01
CA GLU A 178 3.04 24.43 -0.85
C GLU A 178 4.58 24.65 -0.83
N PRO A 179 5.24 24.27 -1.93
CA PRO A 179 4.79 23.49 -3.10
C PRO A 179 4.47 22.03 -2.75
N PRO A 180 3.57 21.36 -3.51
CA PRO A 180 3.24 19.96 -3.24
C PRO A 180 4.44 19.06 -3.49
N LYS A 181 5.07 18.58 -2.40
CA LYS A 181 6.31 17.83 -2.41
C LYS A 181 6.34 16.83 -1.26
N GLY A 182 6.95 15.69 -1.49
CA GLY A 182 7.31 14.74 -0.45
C GLY A 182 8.79 14.44 -0.48
N THR A 183 9.44 14.37 0.69
CA THR A 183 10.86 14.03 0.82
C THR A 183 11.00 12.73 1.61
N VAL A 184 11.87 11.86 1.14
CA VAL A 184 12.24 10.63 1.86
C VAL A 184 13.42 10.93 2.77
N VAL A 185 13.17 11.01 4.07
CA VAL A 185 14.20 11.36 5.07
C VAL A 185 15.05 10.15 5.44
N GLY A 186 14.42 8.98 5.54
CA GLY A 186 15.11 7.77 6.01
C GLY A 186 14.54 6.48 5.42
N MET A 187 14.93 5.36 6.00
CA MET A 187 14.36 4.06 5.67
C MET A 187 13.15 3.77 6.57
N PRO A 188 12.08 3.16 6.04
CA PRO A 188 10.94 2.75 6.86
C PRO A 188 11.35 1.68 7.88
N ALA A 189 10.94 1.85 9.14
CA ALA A 189 11.07 0.85 10.19
C ALA A 189 9.74 0.09 10.39
N ARG A 190 9.76 -1.04 11.10
CA ARG A 190 8.57 -1.85 11.39
C ARG A 190 7.46 -1.04 12.05
N ASP A 191 7.81 -0.16 12.99
CA ASP A 191 6.86 0.67 13.75
C ASP A 191 6.12 1.71 12.91
N ASN A 192 6.67 2.04 11.73
CA ASN A 192 6.05 2.98 10.80
C ASN A 192 4.92 2.34 9.96
N ILE A 193 4.75 1.01 10.04
CA ILE A 193 3.80 0.27 9.22
C ILE A 193 2.48 0.11 9.97
N SER A 194 1.44 0.72 9.44
CA SER A 194 0.12 0.75 10.08
C SER A 194 -0.69 -0.55 9.95
N LEU A 195 -0.25 -1.51 9.11
CA LEU A 195 -0.96 -2.76 8.90
C LEU A 195 -0.65 -3.76 10.03
N PRO A 196 -1.67 -4.26 10.76
CA PRO A 196 -1.49 -5.33 11.73
C PRO A 196 -1.29 -6.67 10.99
N VAL A 197 -0.03 -7.01 10.76
CA VAL A 197 0.38 -8.25 10.06
C VAL A 197 1.47 -8.96 10.86
N GLN A 198 1.41 -10.29 10.87
CA GLN A 198 2.44 -11.14 11.46
C GLN A 198 3.37 -11.61 10.33
N GLU A 199 4.49 -10.93 10.16
CA GLU A 199 5.46 -11.18 9.10
C GLU A 199 6.09 -12.58 9.17
N GLN A 200 6.28 -13.12 10.38
CA GLN A 200 6.82 -14.46 10.58
C GLN A 200 5.97 -15.54 9.89
N LEU A 201 4.63 -15.47 10.03
CA LEU A 201 3.73 -16.40 9.36
C LEU A 201 3.81 -16.32 7.82
N ILE A 202 4.14 -15.14 7.30
CA ILE A 202 4.33 -14.94 5.86
C ILE A 202 5.62 -15.57 5.39
N VAL A 203 6.70 -15.40 6.16
CA VAL A 203 8.00 -16.02 5.87
C VAL A 203 7.86 -17.54 5.90
N GLU A 204 7.31 -18.12 6.95
CA GLU A 204 7.06 -19.56 7.06
C GLU A 204 6.22 -20.12 5.89
N PHE A 205 5.22 -19.37 5.44
CA PHE A 205 4.40 -19.77 4.30
C PHE A 205 5.14 -19.75 2.97
N CYS A 206 6.03 -18.79 2.78
CA CYS A 206 6.72 -18.58 1.50
C CYS A 206 8.01 -19.39 1.38
N SER A 207 8.59 -19.82 2.50
CA SER A 207 9.80 -20.66 2.55
C SER A 207 9.50 -22.17 2.40
N LYS A 208 8.23 -22.55 2.39
CA LYS A 208 7.74 -23.91 2.05
C LYS A 208 7.64 -24.05 0.54
#